data_f8ba3366deb9ac8db538e73891689cc8
#
_entry.id   f8ba3366deb9ac8db538e73891689cc8
#
_cell.length_a   1.000
_cell.length_b   1.000
_cell.length_c   1.000
_cell.angle_alpha   90.00
_cell.angle_beta   90.00
_cell.angle_gamma   90.00
#
_symmetry.space_group_name_H-M   'P 1'
#
loop_
_entity.id
_entity.type
_entity.pdbx_description
1 polymer ?
#
loop_
_entity_poly.entity_id
_entity_poly.type
_entity_poly.pdbx_seq_one_letter_code
_entity_poly.pdbx_strand_id
1 'polypeptide(L)'
;MISQLSWKVGGQQGEGIESTGEIFCIALNRLGYYLYGYRHFSSRIKGGHTNNKIRVSTTEVRAISDDLDILIAFDQETIDFNFHELRPGGIVVADAKFNPTIPDNTDVNLYVIPFTDIASELGTSLMKNMVAVGASSAVLGLDETAYLDVVEEIFGRKGEQVVQKNMDAIKRGSQYMKELLGEKVNMMQLEKADGQKRMFMIGNDAIAFGAVAGGARFMSAYPITPASEIMEYLIKKLPKVGGTVIQTEDEIAACTMAIGANYAGVRTLTASAGPGLSLMMEAIGLAGITETPLVIVDTQRGGPSTGLPTKQEQSDLMAMIYGTHGEIPKIVMAPSTVEEAFYDIVEAFNLSEEYQVPVIFLTDLQLSLGKQTVEPLKLDKVEIRRGKLDLEAELPERENKAYFKRYEVTEDGVSPRVLPGMKNGVHHVTGVEHDETGKPSESALNRKDQMDKRFRKMENLKFNTPVYKNVKHEEADVLLVGFNSTRGAIEEAMERLEQEGMKVNHAHVRLIHPFPTAEIDPLVKKAKRVVVVENNATGQLANIMKMNLGNGEKISSLLKYDGNPFLPKEIYNECKKGVVLNGNI
;
A
#
# COMPACT_ATOMS: atom_id res chain seq x y z
N MET A 1 18.65 26.87 6.80
CA MET A 1 18.34 25.69 5.96
C MET A 1 17.62 24.68 6.81
N ILE A 2 16.66 23.98 6.25
CA ILE A 2 15.83 22.99 6.95
C ILE A 2 16.03 21.61 6.32
N SER A 3 16.10 20.56 7.15
CA SER A 3 16.32 19.18 6.71
C SER A 3 15.04 18.51 6.19
N GLN A 4 13.87 19.03 6.57
CA GLN A 4 12.58 18.52 6.13
C GLN A 4 11.50 19.59 6.10
N LEU A 5 10.50 19.39 5.26
CA LEU A 5 9.29 20.20 5.19
C LEU A 5 8.09 19.40 4.65
N SER A 6 6.90 19.96 4.83
CA SER A 6 5.67 19.47 4.21
C SER A 6 5.09 20.49 3.24
N TRP A 7 4.78 20.03 2.06
CA TRP A 7 4.22 20.79 0.96
C TRP A 7 2.89 20.16 0.51
N LYS A 8 1.92 21.00 0.22
CA LYS A 8 0.60 20.54 -0.26
C LYS A 8 0.16 21.40 -1.42
N VAL A 9 -0.37 20.77 -2.47
CA VAL A 9 -1.09 21.45 -3.56
C VAL A 9 -2.52 20.97 -3.60
N GLY A 10 -3.46 21.89 -3.81
CA GLY A 10 -4.87 21.55 -3.92
C GLY A 10 -5.63 22.44 -4.93
N GLY A 11 -6.76 21.90 -5.37
CA GLY A 11 -7.67 22.52 -6.34
C GLY A 11 -8.78 21.58 -6.75
N GLN A 12 -9.51 21.92 -7.81
CA GLN A 12 -10.53 21.03 -8.36
C GLN A 12 -9.92 19.90 -9.19
N GLN A 13 -10.55 18.74 -9.13
CA GLN A 13 -10.14 17.60 -9.93
C GLN A 13 -10.19 17.92 -11.43
N GLY A 14 -9.08 17.66 -12.14
CA GLY A 14 -8.89 18.01 -13.55
C GLY A 14 -8.08 19.29 -13.80
N GLU A 15 -7.72 20.04 -12.77
CA GLU A 15 -6.88 21.25 -12.89
C GLU A 15 -5.36 20.99 -12.89
N GLY A 16 -4.95 19.72 -12.96
CA GLY A 16 -3.54 19.35 -13.00
C GLY A 16 -2.86 19.26 -11.64
N ILE A 17 -3.63 19.16 -10.55
CA ILE A 17 -3.10 19.03 -9.18
C ILE A 17 -2.14 17.84 -9.05
N GLU A 18 -2.54 16.71 -9.61
CA GLU A 18 -1.70 15.50 -9.60
C GLU A 18 -0.39 15.68 -10.36
N SER A 19 -0.48 16.25 -11.58
CA SER A 19 0.71 16.54 -12.40
C SER A 19 1.64 17.53 -11.71
N THR A 20 1.10 18.53 -11.01
CA THR A 20 1.90 19.49 -10.22
C THR A 20 2.71 18.76 -9.15
N GLY A 21 2.04 17.94 -8.35
CA GLY A 21 2.69 17.15 -7.31
C GLY A 21 3.70 16.15 -7.89
N GLU A 22 3.37 15.50 -9.00
CA GLU A 22 4.25 14.51 -9.62
C GLU A 22 5.55 15.13 -10.15
N ILE A 23 5.47 16.21 -10.92
CA ILE A 23 6.66 16.91 -11.46
C ILE A 23 7.54 17.43 -10.33
N PHE A 24 6.93 18.04 -9.32
CA PHE A 24 7.63 18.52 -8.12
C PHE A 24 8.37 17.36 -7.41
N CYS A 25 7.69 16.26 -7.16
CA CYS A 25 8.26 15.12 -6.46
C CYS A 25 9.37 14.42 -7.25
N ILE A 26 9.19 14.19 -8.56
CA ILE A 26 10.19 13.52 -9.39
C ILE A 26 11.48 14.32 -9.41
N ALA A 27 11.40 15.65 -9.54
CA ALA A 27 12.58 16.51 -9.52
C ALA A 27 13.33 16.43 -8.18
N LEU A 28 12.60 16.51 -7.06
CA LEU A 28 13.21 16.39 -5.72
C LEU A 28 13.80 15.00 -5.47
N ASN A 29 13.12 13.93 -5.90
CA ASN A 29 13.66 12.58 -5.80
C ASN A 29 14.96 12.42 -6.59
N ARG A 30 15.05 13.02 -7.79
CA ARG A 30 16.28 13.02 -8.61
C ARG A 30 17.43 13.81 -7.98
N LEU A 31 17.12 14.79 -7.15
CA LEU A 31 18.11 15.52 -6.33
C LEU A 31 18.57 14.73 -5.10
N GLY A 32 17.95 13.58 -4.82
CA GLY A 32 18.30 12.70 -3.71
C GLY A 32 17.48 12.90 -2.43
N TYR A 33 16.40 13.69 -2.47
CA TYR A 33 15.50 13.82 -1.33
C TYR A 33 14.62 12.56 -1.15
N TYR A 34 14.35 12.24 0.11
CA TYR A 34 13.31 11.29 0.48
C TYR A 34 11.96 11.98 0.50
N LEU A 35 10.97 11.31 -0.06
CA LEU A 35 9.61 11.82 -0.21
C LEU A 35 8.60 10.81 0.34
N TYR A 36 7.58 11.31 1.02
CA TYR A 36 6.43 10.53 1.43
C TYR A 36 5.14 11.30 1.14
N GLY A 37 4.31 10.73 0.27
CA GLY A 37 3.11 11.38 -0.24
C GLY A 37 1.81 10.80 0.32
N TYR A 38 0.84 11.66 0.50
CA TYR A 38 -0.55 11.33 0.72
C TYR A 38 -1.43 12.06 -0.28
N ARG A 39 -2.27 11.31 -0.98
CA ARG A 39 -3.16 11.83 -2.00
C ARG A 39 -4.60 11.78 -1.50
N HIS A 40 -5.24 12.94 -1.45
CA HIS A 40 -6.67 13.07 -1.20
C HIS A 40 -7.37 13.39 -2.51
N PHE A 41 -8.30 12.54 -2.94
CA PHE A 41 -9.06 12.76 -4.17
C PHE A 41 -10.54 12.43 -3.98
N SER A 42 -11.37 13.10 -4.79
CA SER A 42 -12.80 12.86 -4.79
C SER A 42 -13.14 11.60 -5.60
N SER A 43 -14.17 10.88 -5.19
CA SER A 43 -14.72 9.76 -5.98
C SER A 43 -15.49 10.23 -7.23
N ARG A 44 -15.67 11.54 -7.41
CA ARG A 44 -16.34 12.13 -8.58
C ARG A 44 -15.37 12.24 -9.75
N ILE A 45 -15.83 11.93 -10.97
CA ILE A 45 -15.00 12.00 -12.19
C ILE A 45 -14.59 13.43 -12.53
N LYS A 46 -15.45 14.43 -12.26
CA LYS A 46 -15.16 15.87 -12.40
C LYS A 46 -15.73 16.65 -11.24
N GLY A 47 -14.98 17.67 -10.82
CA GLY A 47 -15.32 18.48 -9.67
C GLY A 47 -15.04 17.79 -8.34
N GLY A 48 -15.09 18.55 -7.27
CA GLY A 48 -14.69 18.13 -5.95
C GLY A 48 -13.21 18.42 -5.69
N HIS A 49 -12.92 18.67 -4.43
CA HIS A 49 -11.59 19.03 -3.98
C HIS A 49 -10.63 17.83 -4.05
N THR A 50 -9.44 18.06 -4.58
CA THR A 50 -8.31 17.11 -4.56
C THR A 50 -7.07 17.82 -4.05
N ASN A 51 -6.24 17.11 -3.32
CA ASN A 51 -4.94 17.62 -2.90
C ASN A 51 -3.88 16.51 -2.83
N ASN A 52 -2.63 16.95 -2.86
CA ASN A 52 -1.46 16.10 -2.73
C ASN A 52 -0.58 16.69 -1.62
N LYS A 53 -0.44 15.99 -0.51
CA LYS A 53 0.44 16.37 0.61
C LYS A 53 1.73 15.56 0.53
N ILE A 54 2.85 16.24 0.48
CA ILE A 54 4.17 15.64 0.31
C ILE A 54 5.06 16.08 1.46
N ARG A 55 5.68 15.13 2.13
CA ARG A 55 6.78 15.37 3.05
C ARG A 55 8.08 15.19 2.30
N VAL A 56 8.96 16.17 2.38
CA VAL A 56 10.30 16.19 1.76
C VAL A 56 11.34 16.17 2.87
N SER A 57 12.36 15.33 2.75
CA SER A 57 13.40 15.20 3.78
C SER A 57 14.75 14.82 3.18
N THR A 58 15.84 15.20 3.87
CA THR A 58 17.21 14.72 3.57
C THR A 58 17.48 13.32 4.12
N THR A 59 16.61 12.81 5.00
CA THR A 59 16.66 11.46 5.58
C THR A 59 15.38 10.71 5.29
N GLU A 60 15.42 9.38 5.41
CA GLU A 60 14.26 8.55 5.15
C GLU A 60 13.06 8.92 6.03
N VAL A 61 11.87 9.03 5.41
CA VAL A 61 10.59 9.31 6.07
C VAL A 61 9.54 8.33 5.60
N ARG A 62 8.72 7.84 6.54
CA ARG A 62 7.69 6.81 6.29
C ARG A 62 6.30 7.20 6.83
N ALA A 63 6.12 8.45 7.22
CA ALA A 63 4.84 8.98 7.71
C ALA A 63 4.54 10.34 7.11
N ILE A 64 3.25 10.65 7.06
CA ILE A 64 2.77 12.00 6.73
C ILE A 64 3.20 12.95 7.85
N SER A 65 3.59 14.17 7.48
CA SER A 65 3.92 15.22 8.44
C SER A 65 2.70 15.63 9.27
N ASP A 66 2.91 15.88 10.55
CA ASP A 66 1.86 16.35 11.46
C ASP A 66 1.26 17.69 11.04
N ASP A 67 2.12 18.59 10.56
CA ASP A 67 1.75 19.96 10.18
C ASP A 67 2.12 20.23 8.72
N LEU A 68 1.69 21.38 8.20
CA LEU A 68 1.93 21.82 6.84
C LEU A 68 2.77 23.11 6.85
N ASP A 69 3.84 23.12 6.04
CA ASP A 69 4.71 24.28 5.87
C ASP A 69 4.25 25.18 4.72
N ILE A 70 3.87 24.57 3.58
CA ILE A 70 3.56 25.27 2.35
C ILE A 70 2.27 24.72 1.76
N LEU A 71 1.29 25.60 1.52
CA LEU A 71 0.06 25.29 0.80
C LEU A 71 0.02 26.04 -0.53
N ILE A 72 -0.07 25.31 -1.63
CA ILE A 72 -0.31 25.85 -2.98
C ILE A 72 -1.80 25.72 -3.27
N ALA A 73 -2.49 26.82 -3.48
CA ALA A 73 -3.92 26.85 -3.66
C ALA A 73 -4.33 27.34 -5.06
N PHE A 74 -5.08 26.52 -5.78
CA PHE A 74 -5.65 26.87 -7.09
C PHE A 74 -7.07 27.44 -6.98
N ASP A 75 -7.68 27.34 -5.81
CA ASP A 75 -8.99 27.90 -5.46
C ASP A 75 -9.10 28.20 -3.95
N GLN A 76 -10.15 28.91 -3.56
CA GLN A 76 -10.40 29.24 -2.15
C GLN A 76 -10.75 28.01 -1.31
N GLU A 77 -11.46 27.03 -1.89
CA GLU A 77 -11.84 25.79 -1.21
C GLU A 77 -10.58 25.04 -0.70
N THR A 78 -9.48 25.11 -1.46
CA THR A 78 -8.19 24.56 -1.03
C THR A 78 -7.68 25.22 0.25
N ILE A 79 -7.79 26.53 0.37
CA ILE A 79 -7.39 27.26 1.58
C ILE A 79 -8.32 26.85 2.73
N ASP A 80 -9.63 26.93 2.53
CA ASP A 80 -10.63 26.65 3.56
C ASP A 80 -10.50 25.25 4.17
N PHE A 81 -10.23 24.25 3.33
CA PHE A 81 -10.10 22.86 3.79
C PHE A 81 -8.77 22.54 4.45
N ASN A 82 -7.68 23.25 4.10
CA ASN A 82 -6.34 22.83 4.53
C ASN A 82 -5.64 23.85 5.43
N PHE A 83 -6.23 25.02 5.66
CA PHE A 83 -5.61 26.09 6.46
C PHE A 83 -5.27 25.65 7.88
N HIS A 84 -6.12 24.83 8.50
CA HIS A 84 -5.95 24.32 9.86
C HIS A 84 -4.72 23.43 10.06
N GLU A 85 -4.12 22.93 8.96
CA GLU A 85 -2.91 22.12 9.00
C GLU A 85 -1.64 22.99 9.02
N LEU A 86 -1.73 24.28 8.64
CA LEU A 86 -0.57 25.16 8.56
C LEU A 86 -0.01 25.47 9.94
N ARG A 87 1.32 25.30 10.06
CA ARG A 87 2.02 25.73 11.27
C ARG A 87 2.18 27.24 11.35
N PRO A 88 2.44 27.82 12.52
CA PRO A 88 2.85 29.22 12.64
C PRO A 88 4.08 29.51 11.75
N GLY A 89 4.06 30.62 11.03
CA GLY A 89 5.06 30.98 10.02
C GLY A 89 4.92 30.24 8.69
N GLY A 90 3.87 29.43 8.52
CA GLY A 90 3.56 28.73 7.27
C GLY A 90 3.26 29.65 6.10
N ILE A 91 3.27 29.11 4.89
CA ILE A 91 3.12 29.87 3.64
C ILE A 91 1.92 29.34 2.85
N VAL A 92 1.05 30.25 2.41
CA VAL A 92 0.04 30.01 1.37
C VAL A 92 0.49 30.73 0.10
N VAL A 93 0.60 30.00 -1.01
CA VAL A 93 0.81 30.57 -2.34
C VAL A 93 -0.42 30.29 -3.18
N ALA A 94 -1.14 31.32 -3.60
CA ALA A 94 -2.47 31.19 -4.18
C ALA A 94 -2.61 31.92 -5.51
N ASP A 95 -3.46 31.39 -6.42
CA ASP A 95 -3.76 32.02 -7.70
C ASP A 95 -4.57 33.32 -7.50
N ALA A 96 -4.07 34.43 -8.03
CA ALA A 96 -4.76 35.72 -7.98
C ALA A 96 -6.18 35.69 -8.54
N LYS A 97 -6.46 34.78 -9.47
CA LYS A 97 -7.73 34.68 -10.19
C LYS A 97 -8.97 34.60 -9.27
N PHE A 98 -8.85 34.00 -8.09
CA PHE A 98 -10.00 33.85 -7.18
C PHE A 98 -9.99 34.81 -5.99
N ASN A 99 -9.11 35.83 -5.98
CA ASN A 99 -8.95 36.78 -4.88
C ASN A 99 -8.82 36.10 -3.51
N PRO A 100 -7.73 35.34 -3.29
CA PRO A 100 -7.57 34.48 -2.13
C PRO A 100 -7.58 35.24 -0.81
N THR A 101 -8.20 34.63 0.19
CA THR A 101 -8.26 35.15 1.56
C THR A 101 -7.82 34.11 2.57
N ILE A 102 -7.20 34.54 3.65
CA ILE A 102 -6.88 33.71 4.81
C ILE A 102 -7.55 34.32 6.05
N PRO A 103 -7.77 33.56 7.15
CA PRO A 103 -8.34 34.10 8.39
C PRO A 103 -7.49 35.25 8.95
N ASP A 104 -8.14 36.25 9.50
CA ASP A 104 -7.48 37.39 10.15
C ASP A 104 -6.69 36.96 11.40
N ASN A 105 -5.65 37.73 11.74
CA ASN A 105 -4.81 37.54 12.95
C ASN A 105 -4.13 36.16 13.03
N THR A 106 -3.72 35.61 11.91
CA THR A 106 -2.96 34.36 11.84
C THR A 106 -1.48 34.63 11.59
N ASP A 107 -0.61 33.76 12.11
CA ASP A 107 0.83 33.76 11.82
C ASP A 107 1.09 32.91 10.56
N VAL A 108 0.46 33.27 9.43
CA VAL A 108 0.61 32.62 8.11
C VAL A 108 0.84 33.69 7.07
N ASN A 109 1.77 33.44 6.15
CA ASN A 109 2.10 34.36 5.07
C ASN A 109 1.32 34.00 3.80
N LEU A 110 0.50 34.92 3.28
CA LEU A 110 -0.22 34.76 2.01
C LEU A 110 0.57 35.47 0.89
N TYR A 111 0.94 34.72 -0.15
CA TYR A 111 1.52 35.22 -1.39
C TYR A 111 0.57 34.97 -2.55
N VAL A 112 0.19 36.02 -3.25
CA VAL A 112 -0.76 35.97 -4.36
C VAL A 112 0.00 36.09 -5.68
N ILE A 113 -0.12 35.07 -6.52
CA ILE A 113 0.56 35.00 -7.82
C ILE A 113 -0.49 34.79 -8.92
N PRO A 114 -0.42 35.49 -10.05
CA PRO A 114 -1.36 35.33 -11.16
C PRO A 114 -1.04 34.08 -11.99
N PHE A 115 -1.17 32.87 -11.40
CA PHE A 115 -0.84 31.61 -12.05
C PHE A 115 -1.53 31.43 -13.39
N THR A 116 -2.84 31.70 -13.41
CA THR A 116 -3.70 31.54 -14.59
C THR A 116 -3.31 32.54 -15.70
N ASP A 117 -3.00 33.80 -15.36
CA ASP A 117 -2.66 34.84 -16.34
C ASP A 117 -1.28 34.56 -16.95
N ILE A 118 -0.27 34.28 -16.13
CA ILE A 118 1.08 33.88 -16.59
C ILE A 118 0.99 32.69 -17.54
N ALA A 119 0.22 31.67 -17.18
CA ALA A 119 0.03 30.49 -18.02
C ALA A 119 -0.66 30.82 -19.36
N SER A 120 -1.68 31.69 -19.33
CA SER A 120 -2.44 32.10 -20.52
C SER A 120 -1.58 32.88 -21.51
N GLU A 121 -0.70 33.75 -21.04
CA GLU A 121 0.29 34.47 -21.87
C GLU A 121 1.26 33.54 -22.59
N LEU A 122 1.60 32.39 -21.99
CA LEU A 122 2.45 31.36 -22.58
C LEU A 122 1.71 30.43 -23.55
N GLY A 123 0.39 30.53 -23.60
CA GLY A 123 -0.45 29.87 -24.59
C GLY A 123 -1.60 29.03 -24.07
N THR A 124 -1.63 28.62 -22.80
CA THR A 124 -2.76 27.90 -22.22
C THR A 124 -2.78 27.99 -20.70
N SER A 125 -3.96 28.25 -20.12
CA SER A 125 -4.17 28.29 -18.68
C SER A 125 -3.88 26.96 -17.97
N LEU A 126 -3.78 25.86 -18.70
CA LEU A 126 -3.39 24.54 -18.15
C LEU A 126 -1.95 24.53 -17.61
N MET A 127 -1.08 25.44 -18.07
CA MET A 127 0.29 25.53 -17.56
C MET A 127 0.39 26.25 -16.21
N LYS A 128 -0.72 26.66 -15.57
CA LYS A 128 -0.71 27.24 -14.21
C LYS A 128 -0.04 26.31 -13.18
N ASN A 129 -0.13 25.01 -13.40
CA ASN A 129 0.56 24.01 -12.59
C ASN A 129 2.09 24.13 -12.66
N MET A 130 2.65 24.46 -13.82
CA MET A 130 4.11 24.70 -13.98
C MET A 130 4.53 26.00 -13.31
N VAL A 131 3.70 27.05 -13.38
CA VAL A 131 3.94 28.31 -12.65
C VAL A 131 3.98 28.04 -11.13
N ALA A 132 3.07 27.22 -10.62
CA ALA A 132 3.01 26.85 -9.22
C ALA A 132 4.23 26.01 -8.77
N VAL A 133 4.74 25.11 -9.62
CA VAL A 133 6.01 24.38 -9.39
C VAL A 133 7.17 25.37 -9.27
N GLY A 134 7.25 26.35 -10.17
CA GLY A 134 8.27 27.39 -10.13
C GLY A 134 8.22 28.24 -8.86
N ALA A 135 7.03 28.66 -8.46
CA ALA A 135 6.83 29.40 -7.21
C ALA A 135 7.27 28.57 -5.99
N SER A 136 6.92 27.28 -5.96
CA SER A 136 7.37 26.36 -4.90
C SER A 136 8.90 26.25 -4.84
N SER A 137 9.56 26.18 -6.01
CA SER A 137 11.03 26.11 -6.10
C SER A 137 11.71 27.32 -5.49
N ALA A 138 11.17 28.52 -5.73
CA ALA A 138 11.72 29.76 -5.16
C ALA A 138 11.65 29.78 -3.62
N VAL A 139 10.56 29.27 -3.04
CA VAL A 139 10.41 29.15 -1.57
C VAL A 139 11.45 28.21 -0.99
N LEU A 140 11.75 27.12 -1.70
CA LEU A 140 12.67 26.06 -1.27
C LEU A 140 14.14 26.36 -1.58
N GLY A 141 14.43 27.42 -2.30
CA GLY A 141 15.79 27.75 -2.76
C GLY A 141 16.34 26.77 -3.79
N LEU A 142 15.45 26.14 -4.58
CA LEU A 142 15.82 25.21 -5.64
C LEU A 142 16.04 25.94 -6.98
N ASP A 143 17.00 25.45 -7.77
CA ASP A 143 17.23 25.92 -9.13
C ASP A 143 16.17 25.33 -10.08
N GLU A 144 15.63 26.15 -10.97
CA GLU A 144 14.60 25.73 -11.93
C GLU A 144 15.11 24.69 -12.95
N THR A 145 16.42 24.61 -13.17
CA THR A 145 17.02 23.58 -14.04
C THR A 145 16.81 22.16 -13.53
N ALA A 146 16.55 21.98 -12.24
CA ALA A 146 16.22 20.66 -11.66
C ALA A 146 14.99 19.99 -12.29
N TYR A 147 14.13 20.77 -12.94
CA TYR A 147 12.91 20.26 -13.57
C TYR A 147 13.07 19.90 -15.05
N LEU A 148 14.19 20.28 -15.71
CA LEU A 148 14.35 20.12 -17.16
C LEU A 148 14.18 18.67 -17.62
N ASP A 149 14.91 17.75 -17.02
CA ASP A 149 14.85 16.32 -17.37
C ASP A 149 13.45 15.73 -17.16
N VAL A 150 12.73 16.19 -16.14
CA VAL A 150 11.36 15.72 -15.84
C VAL A 150 10.39 16.26 -16.88
N VAL A 151 10.50 17.52 -17.23
CA VAL A 151 9.65 18.18 -18.24
C VAL A 151 9.89 17.57 -19.62
N GLU A 152 11.15 17.27 -19.98
CA GLU A 152 11.50 16.57 -21.21
C GLU A 152 10.92 15.15 -21.27
N GLU A 153 11.00 14.40 -20.17
CA GLU A 153 10.45 13.04 -20.10
C GLU A 153 8.93 13.03 -20.30
N ILE A 154 8.23 13.97 -19.68
CA ILE A 154 6.76 14.03 -19.70
C ILE A 154 6.24 14.64 -21.01
N PHE A 155 6.85 15.71 -21.47
CA PHE A 155 6.35 16.53 -22.59
C PHE A 155 7.15 16.41 -23.89
N GLY A 156 8.33 15.81 -23.88
CA GLY A 156 9.22 15.75 -25.05
C GLY A 156 8.57 15.16 -26.30
N ARG A 157 7.68 14.16 -26.13
CA ARG A 157 6.90 13.57 -27.23
C ARG A 157 5.94 14.56 -27.91
N LYS A 158 5.60 15.68 -27.25
CA LYS A 158 4.73 16.74 -27.79
C LYS A 158 5.53 17.82 -28.53
N GLY A 159 6.85 17.72 -28.55
CA GLY A 159 7.76 18.61 -29.25
C GLY A 159 8.50 19.59 -28.34
N GLU A 160 9.67 20.04 -28.80
CA GLU A 160 10.59 20.92 -28.08
C GLU A 160 9.93 22.24 -27.62
N GLN A 161 9.07 22.81 -28.46
CA GLN A 161 8.34 24.04 -28.11
C GLN A 161 7.44 23.88 -26.89
N VAL A 162 6.86 22.67 -26.67
CA VAL A 162 6.02 22.40 -25.50
C VAL A 162 6.91 22.29 -24.26
N VAL A 163 8.05 21.62 -24.35
CA VAL A 163 9.05 21.55 -23.29
C VAL A 163 9.49 22.96 -22.87
N GLN A 164 9.90 23.78 -23.86
CA GLN A 164 10.35 25.14 -23.59
C GLN A 164 9.29 25.99 -22.90
N LYS A 165 8.04 25.96 -23.37
CA LYS A 165 6.94 26.72 -22.76
C LYS A 165 6.68 26.30 -21.29
N ASN A 166 6.77 25.01 -20.98
CA ASN A 166 6.63 24.54 -19.61
C ASN A 166 7.79 25.00 -18.72
N MET A 167 9.03 24.99 -19.24
CA MET A 167 10.18 25.52 -18.54
C MET A 167 10.09 27.03 -18.33
N ASP A 168 9.59 27.78 -19.32
CA ASP A 168 9.34 29.21 -19.19
C ASP A 168 8.27 29.52 -18.13
N ALA A 169 7.25 28.69 -18.02
CA ALA A 169 6.24 28.81 -16.97
C ALA A 169 6.85 28.60 -15.57
N ILE A 170 7.71 27.58 -15.40
CA ILE A 170 8.43 27.34 -14.14
C ILE A 170 9.32 28.54 -13.80
N LYS A 171 10.12 29.04 -14.77
CA LYS A 171 10.99 30.20 -14.55
C LYS A 171 10.22 31.47 -14.15
N ARG A 172 9.12 31.76 -14.83
CA ARG A 172 8.29 32.93 -14.52
C ARG A 172 7.64 32.82 -13.15
N GLY A 173 7.15 31.63 -12.76
CA GLY A 173 6.62 31.38 -11.43
C GLY A 173 7.66 31.57 -10.33
N SER A 174 8.87 31.05 -10.55
CA SER A 174 10.00 31.21 -9.63
C SER A 174 10.42 32.69 -9.50
N GLN A 175 10.57 33.39 -10.63
CA GLN A 175 10.95 34.79 -10.62
C GLN A 175 9.92 35.65 -9.89
N TYR A 176 8.63 35.47 -10.18
CA TYR A 176 7.56 36.22 -9.54
C TYR A 176 7.54 36.01 -8.03
N MET A 177 7.71 34.74 -7.59
CA MET A 177 7.77 34.42 -6.16
C MET A 177 9.02 35.02 -5.49
N LYS A 178 10.19 35.00 -6.14
CA LYS A 178 11.42 35.61 -5.64
C LYS A 178 11.25 37.13 -5.43
N GLU A 179 10.56 37.82 -6.35
CA GLU A 179 10.23 39.24 -6.22
C GLU A 179 9.31 39.53 -5.02
N LEU A 180 8.29 38.68 -4.80
CA LEU A 180 7.40 38.80 -3.64
C LEU A 180 8.09 38.49 -2.30
N LEU A 181 9.00 37.54 -2.27
CA LEU A 181 9.76 37.17 -1.08
C LEU A 181 10.76 38.26 -0.67
N GLY A 182 11.36 38.98 -1.64
CA GLY A 182 12.38 40.00 -1.39
C GLY A 182 13.52 39.47 -0.50
N GLU A 183 13.74 40.11 0.65
CA GLU A 183 14.79 39.67 1.60
C GLU A 183 14.48 38.33 2.28
N LYS A 184 13.24 37.85 2.23
CA LYS A 184 12.83 36.54 2.76
C LYS A 184 13.11 35.38 1.80
N VAL A 185 13.76 35.60 0.66
CA VAL A 185 14.26 34.53 -0.23
C VAL A 185 15.10 33.57 0.61
N ASN A 186 14.86 32.26 0.46
CA ASN A 186 15.48 31.19 1.22
C ASN A 186 14.96 31.01 2.67
N MET A 187 13.80 31.57 3.04
CA MET A 187 13.21 31.40 4.36
C MET A 187 12.96 29.91 4.70
N MET A 188 12.62 29.09 3.69
CA MET A 188 12.43 27.65 3.82
C MET A 188 13.42 26.86 2.93
N GLN A 189 14.65 27.37 2.79
CA GLN A 189 15.67 26.71 1.98
C GLN A 189 15.97 25.31 2.52
N LEU A 190 15.79 24.30 1.67
CA LEU A 190 16.18 22.92 1.97
C LEU A 190 17.69 22.76 2.07
N GLU A 191 18.14 21.97 3.03
CA GLU A 191 19.50 21.45 3.05
C GLU A 191 19.74 20.59 1.79
N LYS A 192 20.97 20.55 1.32
CA LYS A 192 21.33 19.75 0.14
C LYS A 192 21.18 18.25 0.47
N ALA A 193 20.41 17.54 -0.36
CA ALA A 193 20.30 16.09 -0.27
C ALA A 193 21.58 15.39 -0.77
N ASP A 194 21.66 14.08 -0.59
CA ASP A 194 22.84 13.25 -0.90
C ASP A 194 23.07 13.01 -2.41
N GLY A 195 22.12 13.37 -3.26
CA GLY A 195 22.19 13.21 -4.71
C GLY A 195 22.07 11.75 -5.19
N GLN A 196 21.73 10.81 -4.32
CA GLN A 196 21.58 9.41 -4.71
C GLN A 196 20.28 9.18 -5.48
N LYS A 197 20.39 8.36 -6.52
CA LYS A 197 19.24 7.97 -7.34
C LYS A 197 18.45 6.87 -6.63
N ARG A 198 17.18 7.16 -6.31
CA ARG A 198 16.23 6.25 -5.71
C ARG A 198 15.00 6.09 -6.60
N MET A 199 14.26 5.02 -6.40
CA MET A 199 12.97 4.82 -7.06
C MET A 199 11.92 5.72 -6.37
N PHE A 200 10.90 6.12 -7.13
CA PHE A 200 9.77 6.88 -6.62
C PHE A 200 8.48 6.24 -7.13
N MET A 201 7.76 5.54 -6.27
CA MET A 201 6.65 4.68 -6.68
C MET A 201 5.58 4.53 -5.60
N ILE A 202 4.41 4.04 -6.01
CA ILE A 202 3.30 3.66 -5.12
C ILE A 202 3.36 2.17 -4.80
N GLY A 203 2.67 1.73 -3.75
CA GLY A 203 2.61 0.32 -3.38
C GLY A 203 1.98 -0.56 -4.46
N ASN A 204 0.95 -0.09 -5.17
CA ASN A 204 0.35 -0.84 -6.27
C ASN A 204 1.33 -1.13 -7.42
N ASP A 205 2.20 -0.17 -7.76
CA ASP A 205 3.25 -0.38 -8.76
C ASP A 205 4.29 -1.41 -8.27
N ALA A 206 4.63 -1.34 -6.98
CA ALA A 206 5.57 -2.30 -6.37
C ALA A 206 5.00 -3.72 -6.37
N ILE A 207 3.72 -3.89 -6.01
CA ILE A 207 2.99 -5.17 -6.08
C ILE A 207 3.00 -5.71 -7.52
N ALA A 208 2.62 -4.87 -8.48
CA ALA A 208 2.58 -5.28 -9.88
C ALA A 208 3.96 -5.62 -10.43
N PHE A 209 4.99 -4.85 -10.08
CA PHE A 209 6.38 -5.13 -10.46
C PHE A 209 6.89 -6.41 -9.81
N GLY A 210 6.62 -6.61 -8.52
CA GLY A 210 6.95 -7.84 -7.81
C GLY A 210 6.24 -9.06 -8.40
N ALA A 211 4.97 -8.93 -8.83
CA ALA A 211 4.24 -9.99 -9.51
C ALA A 211 4.92 -10.39 -10.84
N VAL A 212 5.35 -9.41 -11.65
CA VAL A 212 6.11 -9.70 -12.90
C VAL A 212 7.42 -10.40 -12.59
N ALA A 213 8.18 -9.90 -11.62
CA ALA A 213 9.46 -10.47 -11.18
C ALA A 213 9.27 -11.87 -10.59
N GLY A 214 8.21 -12.10 -9.80
CA GLY A 214 7.81 -13.38 -9.23
C GLY A 214 7.23 -14.38 -10.23
N GLY A 215 7.23 -14.07 -11.52
CA GLY A 215 6.82 -15.01 -12.57
C GLY A 215 5.33 -15.02 -12.89
N ALA A 216 4.53 -14.05 -12.45
CA ALA A 216 3.15 -13.91 -12.91
C ALA A 216 3.11 -13.65 -14.43
N ARG A 217 2.19 -14.34 -15.12
CA ARG A 217 1.99 -14.22 -16.56
C ARG A 217 0.55 -13.97 -16.94
N PHE A 218 -0.34 -13.99 -15.98
CA PHE A 218 -1.76 -13.71 -16.21
C PHE A 218 -2.35 -12.90 -15.05
N MET A 219 -3.23 -11.98 -15.36
CA MET A 219 -4.09 -11.30 -14.40
C MET A 219 -5.50 -11.25 -14.95
N SER A 220 -6.48 -11.61 -14.16
CA SER A 220 -7.90 -11.34 -14.41
C SER A 220 -8.43 -10.43 -13.30
N ALA A 221 -9.03 -9.30 -13.65
CA ALA A 221 -9.53 -8.36 -12.66
C ALA A 221 -10.72 -7.54 -13.17
N TYR A 222 -11.59 -7.13 -12.26
CA TYR A 222 -12.57 -6.09 -12.46
C TYR A 222 -12.04 -4.77 -11.85
N PRO A 223 -12.08 -3.64 -12.57
CA PRO A 223 -11.53 -2.39 -12.10
C PRO A 223 -12.29 -1.85 -10.88
N ILE A 224 -11.57 -1.64 -9.79
CA ILE A 224 -12.10 -1.04 -8.58
C ILE A 224 -11.03 -0.19 -7.88
N THR A 225 -11.39 1.01 -7.44
CA THR A 225 -10.51 1.87 -6.63
C THR A 225 -10.36 1.27 -5.23
N PRO A 226 -9.14 1.17 -4.67
CA PRO A 226 -7.86 1.67 -5.15
C PRO A 226 -6.94 0.58 -5.76
N ALA A 227 -7.47 -0.53 -6.26
CA ALA A 227 -6.69 -1.65 -6.81
C ALA A 227 -6.41 -1.54 -8.33
N SER A 228 -7.05 -0.59 -9.04
CA SER A 228 -6.99 -0.49 -10.51
C SER A 228 -5.59 -0.25 -11.05
N GLU A 229 -4.72 0.47 -10.33
CA GLU A 229 -3.37 0.78 -10.77
C GLU A 229 -2.50 -0.48 -10.92
N ILE A 230 -2.77 -1.55 -10.16
CA ILE A 230 -2.10 -2.86 -10.33
C ILE A 230 -2.38 -3.40 -11.74
N MET A 231 -3.65 -3.37 -12.15
CA MET A 231 -4.07 -3.82 -13.47
C MET A 231 -3.49 -2.92 -14.57
N GLU A 232 -3.54 -1.61 -14.40
CA GLU A 232 -3.00 -0.63 -15.37
C GLU A 232 -1.49 -0.80 -15.59
N TYR A 233 -0.75 -1.09 -14.52
CA TYR A 233 0.68 -1.40 -14.61
C TYR A 233 0.92 -2.70 -15.39
N LEU A 234 0.18 -3.76 -15.05
CA LEU A 234 0.34 -5.08 -15.65
C LEU A 234 -0.09 -5.13 -17.13
N ILE A 235 -1.13 -4.37 -17.53
CA ILE A 235 -1.50 -4.20 -18.95
C ILE A 235 -0.30 -3.71 -19.79
N LYS A 236 0.53 -2.84 -19.22
CA LYS A 236 1.71 -2.28 -19.93
C LYS A 236 2.93 -3.21 -19.89
N LYS A 237 3.04 -4.08 -18.88
CA LYS A 237 4.26 -4.84 -18.59
C LYS A 237 4.16 -6.33 -18.92
N LEU A 238 3.05 -7.01 -18.61
CA LEU A 238 2.91 -8.46 -18.85
C LEU A 238 3.08 -8.86 -20.32
N PRO A 239 2.57 -8.13 -21.32
CA PRO A 239 2.81 -8.50 -22.72
C PRO A 239 4.29 -8.56 -23.11
N LYS A 240 5.15 -7.78 -22.45
CA LYS A 240 6.60 -7.76 -22.70
C LYS A 240 7.33 -9.01 -22.21
N VAL A 241 6.70 -9.79 -21.35
CA VAL A 241 7.23 -11.05 -20.81
C VAL A 241 6.36 -12.26 -21.18
N GLY A 242 5.54 -12.15 -22.23
CA GLY A 242 4.70 -13.22 -22.74
C GLY A 242 3.44 -13.48 -21.90
N GLY A 243 3.03 -12.53 -21.08
CA GLY A 243 1.81 -12.60 -20.28
C GLY A 243 0.68 -11.74 -20.84
N THR A 244 -0.47 -11.78 -20.18
CA THR A 244 -1.65 -10.99 -20.56
C THR A 244 -2.48 -10.58 -19.35
N VAL A 245 -3.32 -9.57 -19.54
CA VAL A 245 -4.30 -9.09 -18.56
C VAL A 245 -5.68 -9.14 -19.20
N ILE A 246 -6.65 -9.65 -18.49
CA ILE A 246 -8.05 -9.68 -18.89
C ILE A 246 -8.88 -8.85 -17.91
N GLN A 247 -9.54 -7.83 -18.43
CA GLN A 247 -10.61 -7.16 -17.68
C GLN A 247 -11.87 -8.00 -17.78
N THR A 248 -12.40 -8.39 -16.63
CA THR A 248 -13.61 -9.19 -16.51
C THR A 248 -14.85 -8.33 -16.32
N GLU A 249 -16.03 -8.95 -16.42
CA GLU A 249 -17.32 -8.27 -16.21
C GLU A 249 -17.59 -8.01 -14.72
N ASP A 250 -17.11 -8.91 -13.84
CA ASP A 250 -17.24 -8.80 -12.38
C ASP A 250 -16.08 -9.53 -11.66
N GLU A 251 -16.08 -9.44 -10.34
CA GLU A 251 -15.05 -10.04 -9.49
C GLU A 251 -15.18 -11.56 -9.38
N ILE A 252 -16.38 -12.14 -9.53
CA ILE A 252 -16.59 -13.59 -9.52
C ILE A 252 -15.90 -14.19 -10.75
N ALA A 253 -16.14 -13.61 -11.92
CA ALA A 253 -15.46 -14.01 -13.16
C ALA A 253 -13.93 -13.83 -13.04
N ALA A 254 -13.46 -12.74 -12.44
CA ALA A 254 -12.04 -12.49 -12.22
C ALA A 254 -11.40 -13.60 -11.38
N CYS A 255 -11.99 -13.92 -10.24
CA CYS A 255 -11.47 -14.92 -9.31
C CYS A 255 -11.48 -16.33 -9.91
N THR A 256 -12.59 -16.74 -10.53
CA THR A 256 -12.72 -18.07 -11.12
C THR A 256 -11.80 -18.26 -12.33
N MET A 257 -11.60 -17.22 -13.14
CA MET A 257 -10.63 -17.23 -14.23
C MET A 257 -9.20 -17.36 -13.69
N ALA A 258 -8.85 -16.67 -12.60
CA ALA A 258 -7.56 -16.81 -11.93
C ALA A 258 -7.34 -18.23 -11.39
N ILE A 259 -8.36 -18.86 -10.81
CA ILE A 259 -8.31 -20.26 -10.36
C ILE A 259 -7.99 -21.18 -11.53
N GLY A 260 -8.72 -21.03 -12.67
CA GLY A 260 -8.50 -21.84 -13.86
C GLY A 260 -7.09 -21.71 -14.43
N ALA A 261 -6.56 -20.49 -14.49
CA ALA A 261 -5.20 -20.22 -14.96
C ALA A 261 -4.13 -20.81 -14.04
N ASN A 262 -4.28 -20.67 -12.72
CA ASN A 262 -3.39 -21.29 -11.74
C ASN A 262 -3.47 -22.82 -11.77
N TYR A 263 -4.66 -23.38 -11.97
CA TYR A 263 -4.83 -24.82 -12.16
C TYR A 263 -4.06 -25.31 -13.40
N ALA A 264 -4.08 -24.54 -14.48
CA ALA A 264 -3.28 -24.82 -15.69
C ALA A 264 -1.78 -24.52 -15.55
N GLY A 265 -1.31 -24.10 -14.37
CA GLY A 265 0.11 -23.90 -14.05
C GLY A 265 0.64 -22.50 -14.34
N VAL A 266 -0.21 -21.55 -14.70
CA VAL A 266 0.19 -20.16 -14.94
C VAL A 266 0.05 -19.37 -13.64
N ARG A 267 1.16 -18.80 -13.10
CA ARG A 267 1.07 -17.89 -11.96
C ARG A 267 0.16 -16.71 -12.29
N THR A 268 -0.89 -16.59 -11.52
CA THR A 268 -1.97 -15.63 -11.77
C THR A 268 -2.37 -14.95 -10.48
N LEU A 269 -2.72 -13.67 -10.59
CA LEU A 269 -3.34 -12.91 -9.51
C LEU A 269 -4.63 -12.26 -9.98
N THR A 270 -5.46 -11.95 -9.01
CA THR A 270 -6.54 -10.95 -9.13
C THR A 270 -6.36 -9.88 -8.06
N ALA A 271 -6.92 -8.70 -8.26
CA ALA A 271 -6.87 -7.60 -7.31
C ALA A 271 -8.24 -6.91 -7.22
N SER A 272 -8.65 -6.59 -6.01
CA SER A 272 -9.90 -5.90 -5.74
C SER A 272 -9.83 -5.10 -4.42
N ALA A 273 -10.98 -4.70 -3.91
CA ALA A 273 -11.18 -4.10 -2.59
C ALA A 273 -12.33 -4.81 -1.88
N GLY A 274 -12.57 -4.54 -0.61
CA GLY A 274 -13.54 -5.20 0.23
C GLY A 274 -14.88 -5.61 -0.42
N PRO A 275 -15.58 -4.72 -1.17
CA PRO A 275 -16.82 -5.11 -1.87
C PRO A 275 -16.64 -6.26 -2.87
N GLY A 276 -15.56 -6.24 -3.65
CA GLY A 276 -15.26 -7.31 -4.60
C GLY A 276 -14.82 -8.59 -3.91
N LEU A 277 -14.04 -8.50 -2.83
CA LEU A 277 -13.66 -9.67 -2.03
C LEU A 277 -14.90 -10.37 -1.46
N SER A 278 -15.92 -9.62 -1.04
CA SER A 278 -17.20 -10.19 -0.59
C SER A 278 -17.86 -11.06 -1.66
N LEU A 279 -17.76 -10.67 -2.94
CA LEU A 279 -18.29 -11.47 -4.07
C LEU A 279 -17.41 -12.70 -4.37
N MET A 280 -16.11 -12.67 -4.07
CA MET A 280 -15.17 -13.76 -4.34
C MET A 280 -15.21 -14.87 -3.27
N MET A 281 -15.91 -14.72 -2.15
CA MET A 281 -15.80 -15.62 -0.98
C MET A 281 -16.08 -17.08 -1.32
N GLU A 282 -17.05 -17.37 -2.17
CA GLU A 282 -17.33 -18.75 -2.61
C GLU A 282 -16.18 -19.30 -3.48
N ALA A 283 -15.69 -18.51 -4.43
CA ALA A 283 -14.59 -18.91 -5.30
C ALA A 283 -13.27 -19.14 -4.51
N ILE A 284 -13.02 -18.38 -3.45
CA ILE A 284 -11.90 -18.62 -2.52
C ILE A 284 -12.08 -20.00 -1.83
N GLY A 285 -13.30 -20.36 -1.45
CA GLY A 285 -13.65 -21.69 -0.93
C GLY A 285 -13.35 -22.80 -1.94
N LEU A 286 -13.71 -22.59 -3.22
CA LEU A 286 -13.38 -23.51 -4.32
C LEU A 286 -11.85 -23.70 -4.46
N ALA A 287 -11.07 -22.62 -4.44
CA ALA A 287 -9.61 -22.73 -4.49
C ALA A 287 -9.06 -23.55 -3.30
N GLY A 288 -9.64 -23.38 -2.10
CA GLY A 288 -9.26 -24.13 -0.90
C GLY A 288 -9.54 -25.62 -1.00
N ILE A 289 -10.74 -26.01 -1.44
CA ILE A 289 -11.12 -27.43 -1.52
C ILE A 289 -10.41 -28.15 -2.68
N THR A 290 -10.20 -27.47 -3.82
CA THR A 290 -9.47 -28.03 -4.97
C THR A 290 -7.95 -27.94 -4.80
N GLU A 291 -7.49 -27.36 -3.68
CA GLU A 291 -6.06 -27.16 -3.41
C GLU A 291 -5.33 -26.49 -4.60
N THR A 292 -6.00 -25.47 -5.18
CA THR A 292 -5.48 -24.70 -6.30
C THR A 292 -4.83 -23.42 -5.76
N PRO A 293 -3.56 -23.15 -6.09
CA PRO A 293 -2.91 -21.90 -5.74
C PRO A 293 -3.72 -20.69 -6.22
N LEU A 294 -3.81 -19.66 -5.39
CA LEU A 294 -4.51 -18.42 -5.76
C LEU A 294 -3.92 -17.25 -4.98
N VAL A 295 -3.54 -16.18 -5.66
CA VAL A 295 -3.13 -14.92 -5.03
C VAL A 295 -4.17 -13.85 -5.32
N ILE A 296 -4.71 -13.26 -4.25
CA ILE A 296 -5.69 -12.18 -4.32
C ILE A 296 -5.13 -10.98 -3.57
N VAL A 297 -5.03 -9.84 -4.24
CA VAL A 297 -4.69 -8.57 -3.59
C VAL A 297 -5.97 -7.88 -3.15
N ASP A 298 -6.09 -7.63 -1.85
CA ASP A 298 -7.14 -6.79 -1.27
C ASP A 298 -6.54 -5.43 -0.90
N THR A 299 -7.00 -4.39 -1.57
CA THR A 299 -6.63 -3.01 -1.27
C THR A 299 -7.74 -2.36 -0.47
N GLN A 300 -7.61 -2.38 0.85
CA GLN A 300 -8.64 -1.90 1.78
C GLN A 300 -8.95 -0.42 1.58
N ARG A 301 -10.23 -0.08 1.68
CA ARG A 301 -10.77 1.27 1.65
C ARG A 301 -11.94 1.39 2.60
N GLY A 302 -12.40 2.63 2.85
CA GLY A 302 -13.55 2.86 3.72
C GLY A 302 -14.81 2.12 3.27
N GLY A 303 -15.36 1.26 4.14
CA GLY A 303 -16.62 0.55 3.99
C GLY A 303 -17.75 1.20 4.78
N PRO A 304 -18.93 0.52 4.96
CA PRO A 304 -19.40 -0.69 4.27
C PRO A 304 -19.97 -0.41 2.88
N SER A 305 -20.26 -1.45 2.10
CA SER A 305 -20.77 -1.39 0.72
C SER A 305 -19.80 -0.62 -0.18
N THR A 306 -20.28 0.32 -1.00
CA THR A 306 -19.40 1.21 -1.79
C THR A 306 -18.58 2.12 -0.88
N GLY A 307 -19.15 2.53 0.27
CA GLY A 307 -18.48 3.26 1.34
C GLY A 307 -17.79 4.54 0.90
N LEU A 308 -16.52 4.65 1.24
CA LEU A 308 -15.63 5.77 0.92
C LEU A 308 -14.47 5.28 0.04
N PRO A 309 -14.65 5.16 -1.29
CA PRO A 309 -13.72 4.50 -2.18
C PRO A 309 -12.30 5.08 -2.20
N THR A 310 -12.16 6.34 -1.79
CA THR A 310 -10.93 7.12 -1.85
C THR A 310 -10.40 7.49 -0.46
N LYS A 311 -10.81 6.75 0.57
CA LYS A 311 -10.46 7.04 1.96
C LYS A 311 -9.80 5.85 2.63
N GLN A 312 -8.86 6.16 3.53
CA GLN A 312 -8.09 5.18 4.29
C GLN A 312 -8.98 4.44 5.28
N GLU A 313 -8.93 3.11 5.26
CA GLU A 313 -9.49 2.22 6.28
C GLU A 313 -8.78 0.85 6.24
N GLN A 314 -8.87 0.09 7.33
CA GLN A 314 -8.29 -1.24 7.54
C GLN A 314 -9.36 -2.16 8.15
N SER A 315 -10.54 -2.21 7.54
CA SER A 315 -11.73 -2.89 8.10
C SER A 315 -12.06 -4.24 7.48
N ASP A 316 -11.28 -4.72 6.51
CA ASP A 316 -11.52 -6.00 5.83
C ASP A 316 -10.83 -7.19 6.51
N LEU A 317 -9.99 -6.96 7.52
CA LEU A 317 -9.11 -7.93 8.15
C LEU A 317 -9.83 -9.20 8.63
N MET A 318 -10.91 -9.05 9.42
CA MET A 318 -11.71 -10.17 9.91
C MET A 318 -12.40 -10.94 8.76
N ALA A 319 -12.91 -10.22 7.76
CA ALA A 319 -13.54 -10.83 6.61
C ALA A 319 -12.53 -11.68 5.81
N MET A 320 -11.28 -11.23 5.67
CA MET A 320 -10.24 -11.96 4.95
C MET A 320 -9.79 -13.21 5.69
N ILE A 321 -9.79 -13.20 7.02
CA ILE A 321 -9.44 -14.36 7.83
C ILE A 321 -10.59 -15.37 7.88
N TYR A 322 -11.80 -14.92 8.22
CA TYR A 322 -12.94 -15.77 8.52
C TYR A 322 -13.99 -15.85 7.42
N GLY A 323 -13.84 -15.07 6.36
CA GLY A 323 -14.72 -15.15 5.19
C GLY A 323 -14.59 -16.49 4.47
N THR A 324 -15.56 -16.83 3.66
CA THR A 324 -15.92 -18.11 3.08
C THR A 324 -16.88 -18.91 3.98
N HIS A 325 -17.79 -19.68 3.38
CA HIS A 325 -18.54 -20.69 4.12
C HIS A 325 -17.68 -21.98 4.20
N GLY A 326 -17.82 -22.72 5.27
CA GLY A 326 -16.95 -23.87 5.55
C GLY A 326 -15.53 -23.44 5.95
N GLU A 327 -14.67 -24.42 6.12
CA GLU A 327 -13.32 -24.22 6.64
C GLU A 327 -12.28 -24.62 5.61
N ILE A 328 -11.38 -23.70 5.28
CA ILE A 328 -10.25 -23.92 4.39
C ILE A 328 -8.96 -23.36 4.99
N PRO A 329 -7.79 -23.97 4.72
CA PRO A 329 -6.54 -23.32 5.00
C PRO A 329 -6.33 -22.15 4.01
N LYS A 330 -5.90 -21.02 4.53
CA LYS A 330 -5.53 -19.83 3.74
C LYS A 330 -4.45 -19.03 4.46
N ILE A 331 -3.76 -18.17 3.73
CA ILE A 331 -2.75 -17.27 4.27
C ILE A 331 -3.24 -15.83 4.05
N VAL A 332 -3.07 -14.98 5.06
CA VAL A 332 -3.31 -13.54 4.95
C VAL A 332 -2.04 -12.81 5.32
N MET A 333 -1.51 -12.02 4.38
CA MET A 333 -0.25 -11.27 4.50
C MET A 333 -0.54 -9.78 4.38
N ALA A 334 0.22 -8.97 5.12
CA ALA A 334 0.04 -7.52 5.17
C ALA A 334 1.40 -6.80 5.17
N PRO A 335 1.97 -6.43 4.01
CA PRO A 335 3.21 -5.68 3.94
C PRO A 335 3.05 -4.31 4.60
N SER A 336 4.14 -3.75 5.13
CA SER A 336 4.11 -2.46 5.81
C SER A 336 4.83 -1.33 5.06
N THR A 337 5.60 -1.65 4.04
CA THR A 337 6.31 -0.68 3.20
C THR A 337 6.16 -1.04 1.72
N VAL A 338 6.45 -0.08 0.84
CA VAL A 338 6.45 -0.31 -0.62
C VAL A 338 7.51 -1.35 -1.01
N GLU A 339 8.66 -1.36 -0.35
CA GLU A 339 9.69 -2.38 -0.57
C GLU A 339 9.20 -3.77 -0.17
N GLU A 340 8.60 -3.89 1.01
CA GLU A 340 7.99 -5.15 1.45
C GLU A 340 6.89 -5.59 0.49
N ALA A 341 6.06 -4.68 -0.01
CA ALA A 341 5.01 -5.01 -0.97
C ALA A 341 5.56 -5.68 -2.24
N PHE A 342 6.76 -5.25 -2.71
CA PHE A 342 7.45 -5.87 -3.84
C PHE A 342 7.93 -7.30 -3.54
N TYR A 343 8.61 -7.52 -2.40
CA TYR A 343 9.14 -8.84 -2.08
C TYR A 343 8.07 -9.80 -1.57
N ASP A 344 7.11 -9.29 -0.80
CA ASP A 344 6.06 -10.12 -0.20
C ASP A 344 5.05 -10.62 -1.22
N ILE A 345 4.80 -9.89 -2.33
CA ILE A 345 3.94 -10.43 -3.40
C ILE A 345 4.61 -11.61 -4.12
N VAL A 346 5.95 -11.59 -4.26
CA VAL A 346 6.70 -12.75 -4.76
C VAL A 346 6.54 -13.93 -3.81
N GLU A 347 6.69 -13.66 -2.51
CA GLU A 347 6.51 -14.68 -1.49
C GLU A 347 5.07 -15.21 -1.43
N ALA A 348 4.07 -14.36 -1.64
CA ALA A 348 2.67 -14.78 -1.73
C ALA A 348 2.45 -15.82 -2.84
N PHE A 349 3.07 -15.63 -4.02
CA PHE A 349 3.04 -16.65 -5.07
C PHE A 349 3.74 -17.94 -4.67
N ASN A 350 4.91 -17.84 -4.06
CA ASN A 350 5.65 -18.99 -3.58
C ASN A 350 4.85 -19.79 -2.56
N LEU A 351 4.36 -19.15 -1.51
CA LEU A 351 3.54 -19.77 -0.47
C LEU A 351 2.25 -20.39 -1.04
N SER A 352 1.60 -19.67 -1.95
CA SER A 352 0.38 -20.19 -2.58
C SER A 352 0.63 -21.49 -3.34
N GLU A 353 1.74 -21.60 -4.06
CA GLU A 353 2.10 -22.81 -4.81
C GLU A 353 2.72 -23.91 -3.93
N GLU A 354 3.57 -23.55 -2.98
CA GLU A 354 4.20 -24.52 -2.06
C GLU A 354 3.15 -25.21 -1.18
N TYR A 355 2.21 -24.46 -0.63
CA TYR A 355 1.17 -24.99 0.25
C TYR A 355 -0.14 -25.30 -0.48
N GLN A 356 -0.29 -24.91 -1.74
CA GLN A 356 -1.50 -25.11 -2.56
C GLN A 356 -2.75 -24.57 -1.84
N VAL A 357 -2.70 -23.28 -1.50
CA VAL A 357 -3.74 -22.57 -0.74
C VAL A 357 -3.99 -21.17 -1.32
N PRO A 358 -5.16 -20.59 -1.08
CA PRO A 358 -5.37 -19.16 -1.31
C PRO A 358 -4.48 -18.32 -0.40
N VAL A 359 -3.84 -17.30 -0.99
CA VAL A 359 -3.10 -16.25 -0.27
C VAL A 359 -3.79 -14.92 -0.53
N ILE A 360 -4.23 -14.25 0.51
CA ILE A 360 -4.78 -12.90 0.46
C ILE A 360 -3.68 -11.94 0.85
N PHE A 361 -3.32 -11.09 -0.09
CA PHE A 361 -2.32 -10.05 0.05
C PHE A 361 -3.02 -8.74 0.39
N LEU A 362 -3.05 -8.42 1.68
CA LEU A 362 -3.85 -7.33 2.24
C LEU A 362 -3.04 -6.04 2.30
N THR A 363 -3.50 -5.00 1.63
CA THR A 363 -2.93 -3.64 1.71
C THR A 363 -4.00 -2.65 2.16
N ASP A 364 -3.61 -1.41 2.40
CA ASP A 364 -4.55 -0.31 2.61
C ASP A 364 -4.31 0.82 1.60
N LEU A 365 -5.23 1.77 1.51
CA LEU A 365 -5.19 2.84 0.54
C LEU A 365 -3.91 3.66 0.62
N GLN A 366 -3.42 3.99 1.84
CA GLN A 366 -2.20 4.79 2.00
C GLN A 366 -0.97 4.06 1.48
N LEU A 367 -0.81 2.77 1.79
CA LEU A 367 0.29 1.97 1.26
C LEU A 367 0.18 1.81 -0.26
N SER A 368 -1.03 1.58 -0.76
CA SER A 368 -1.28 1.30 -2.17
C SER A 368 -1.08 2.51 -3.07
N LEU A 369 -1.50 3.71 -2.66
CA LEU A 369 -1.50 4.93 -3.47
C LEU A 369 -0.56 6.04 -2.97
N GLY A 370 -0.02 5.92 -1.75
CA GLY A 370 0.96 6.86 -1.22
C GLY A 370 2.29 6.74 -1.97
N LYS A 371 2.63 7.75 -2.77
CA LYS A 371 3.86 7.75 -3.56
C LYS A 371 5.04 8.11 -2.67
N GLN A 372 6.09 7.29 -2.69
CA GLN A 372 7.22 7.47 -1.80
C GLN A 372 8.55 7.08 -2.44
N THR A 373 9.62 7.62 -1.89
CA THR A 373 10.99 7.24 -2.25
C THR A 373 11.29 5.85 -1.70
N VAL A 374 11.86 5.01 -2.55
CA VAL A 374 12.21 3.61 -2.27
C VAL A 374 13.65 3.36 -2.71
N GLU A 375 14.43 2.68 -1.88
CA GLU A 375 15.76 2.24 -2.29
C GLU A 375 15.66 1.28 -3.49
N PRO A 376 16.69 1.20 -4.36
CA PRO A 376 16.64 0.35 -5.54
C PRO A 376 16.31 -1.10 -5.20
N LEU A 377 15.21 -1.61 -5.75
CA LEU A 377 14.77 -2.99 -5.56
C LEU A 377 15.75 -3.98 -6.21
N LYS A 378 16.12 -5.01 -5.48
CA LYS A 378 17.14 -6.00 -5.88
C LYS A 378 16.46 -7.23 -6.48
N LEU A 379 16.50 -7.35 -7.80
CA LEU A 379 15.90 -8.48 -8.53
C LEU A 379 16.65 -9.80 -8.30
N ASP A 380 17.92 -9.76 -7.95
CA ASP A 380 18.73 -10.92 -7.58
C ASP A 380 18.30 -11.60 -6.27
N LYS A 381 17.48 -10.93 -5.48
CA LYS A 381 16.85 -11.51 -4.28
C LYS A 381 15.50 -12.19 -4.55
N VAL A 382 15.01 -12.12 -5.79
CA VAL A 382 13.74 -12.76 -6.17
C VAL A 382 13.99 -14.24 -6.47
N GLU A 383 13.31 -15.10 -5.71
CA GLU A 383 13.32 -16.54 -5.90
C GLU A 383 11.93 -17.03 -6.28
N ILE A 384 11.85 -17.90 -7.28
CA ILE A 384 10.59 -18.52 -7.73
C ILE A 384 10.58 -19.98 -7.27
N ARG A 385 9.67 -20.31 -6.34
CA ARG A 385 9.46 -21.65 -5.83
C ARG A 385 8.07 -22.16 -6.22
N ARG A 386 8.03 -23.36 -6.80
CA ARG A 386 6.79 -23.96 -7.35
C ARG A 386 6.23 -25.10 -6.49
N GLY A 387 6.84 -25.35 -5.31
CA GLY A 387 6.46 -26.46 -4.43
C GLY A 387 6.56 -27.82 -5.11
N LYS A 388 5.57 -28.67 -4.93
CA LYS A 388 5.53 -30.02 -5.51
C LYS A 388 5.03 -30.07 -6.96
N LEU A 389 5.20 -28.98 -7.73
CA LEU A 389 4.98 -28.94 -9.17
C LEU A 389 6.32 -29.13 -9.88
N ASP A 390 6.54 -30.29 -10.47
CA ASP A 390 7.66 -30.58 -11.35
C ASP A 390 7.14 -30.77 -12.78
N LEU A 391 7.50 -29.85 -13.67
CA LEU A 391 7.05 -29.85 -15.07
C LEU A 391 7.79 -30.88 -15.93
N GLU A 392 8.95 -31.35 -15.46
CA GLU A 392 9.81 -32.32 -16.17
C GLU A 392 9.70 -33.73 -15.57
N ALA A 393 8.90 -33.88 -14.48
CA ALA A 393 8.75 -35.17 -13.84
C ALA A 393 8.13 -36.23 -14.76
N GLU A 394 8.80 -37.36 -14.89
CA GLU A 394 8.20 -38.55 -15.48
C GLU A 394 7.31 -39.21 -14.41
N LEU A 395 6.01 -39.03 -14.54
CA LEU A 395 5.06 -39.69 -13.66
C LEU A 395 5.03 -41.21 -13.97
N PRO A 396 4.94 -42.07 -12.93
CA PRO A 396 4.91 -43.51 -13.11
C PRO A 396 3.76 -43.96 -14.01
N GLU A 397 3.96 -45.02 -14.78
CA GLU A 397 2.91 -45.58 -15.61
C GLU A 397 1.68 -45.98 -14.76
N ARG A 398 0.52 -45.67 -15.27
CA ARG A 398 -0.75 -45.92 -14.59
C ARG A 398 -1.12 -47.40 -14.72
N GLU A 399 -0.97 -48.15 -13.65
CA GLU A 399 -1.43 -49.53 -13.60
C GLU A 399 -2.96 -49.56 -13.78
N ASN A 400 -3.45 -50.41 -14.68
CA ASN A 400 -4.88 -50.59 -14.96
C ASN A 400 -5.67 -49.28 -15.24
N LYS A 401 -5.01 -48.24 -15.81
CA LYS A 401 -5.60 -46.90 -16.03
C LYS A 401 -6.05 -46.19 -14.74
N ALA A 402 -5.46 -46.48 -13.61
CA ALA A 402 -5.75 -45.82 -12.34
C ALA A 402 -5.56 -44.30 -12.45
N TYR A 403 -6.37 -43.54 -11.76
CA TYR A 403 -6.24 -42.08 -11.73
C TYR A 403 -5.04 -41.64 -10.87
N PHE A 404 -4.43 -40.53 -11.20
CA PHE A 404 -3.39 -39.91 -10.42
C PHE A 404 -3.97 -39.43 -9.08
N LYS A 405 -3.23 -39.65 -7.98
CA LYS A 405 -3.65 -39.23 -6.65
C LYS A 405 -3.30 -37.74 -6.40
N ARG A 406 -4.02 -36.84 -7.07
CA ARG A 406 -3.81 -35.40 -6.95
C ARG A 406 -4.01 -34.89 -5.53
N TYR A 407 -4.83 -35.59 -4.74
CA TYR A 407 -5.20 -35.21 -3.37
C TYR A 407 -4.74 -36.26 -2.35
N GLU A 408 -3.60 -36.90 -2.64
CA GLU A 408 -2.99 -37.88 -1.76
C GLU A 408 -2.82 -37.32 -0.34
N VAL A 409 -3.15 -38.15 0.65
CA VAL A 409 -2.97 -37.81 2.08
C VAL A 409 -1.50 -38.02 2.44
N THR A 410 -0.76 -36.90 2.44
CA THR A 410 0.68 -36.89 2.72
C THR A 410 0.99 -36.50 4.15
N GLU A 411 2.19 -36.80 4.63
CA GLU A 411 2.65 -36.48 5.97
C GLU A 411 2.70 -34.97 6.23
N ASP A 412 3.18 -34.18 5.24
CA ASP A 412 3.27 -32.73 5.31
C ASP A 412 1.97 -31.99 4.92
N GLY A 413 0.93 -32.74 4.52
CA GLY A 413 -0.34 -32.19 4.08
C GLY A 413 -0.38 -31.65 2.64
N VAL A 414 0.78 -31.57 1.95
CA VAL A 414 0.88 -31.05 0.59
C VAL A 414 0.92 -32.20 -0.41
N SER A 415 -0.13 -32.33 -1.21
CA SER A 415 -0.25 -33.38 -2.22
C SER A 415 0.60 -33.07 -3.46
N PRO A 416 1.00 -34.10 -4.24
CA PRO A 416 1.68 -33.88 -5.52
C PRO A 416 0.79 -33.11 -6.49
N ARG A 417 1.41 -32.21 -7.29
CA ARG A 417 0.70 -31.36 -8.23
C ARG A 417 1.09 -31.68 -9.67
N VAL A 418 0.10 -31.86 -10.52
CA VAL A 418 0.26 -32.08 -11.95
C VAL A 418 -0.59 -31.10 -12.74
N LEU A 419 -0.21 -30.85 -13.98
CA LEU A 419 -0.94 -29.95 -14.88
C LEU A 419 -1.76 -30.74 -15.92
N PRO A 420 -2.85 -30.16 -16.43
CA PRO A 420 -3.57 -30.71 -17.56
C PRO A 420 -2.62 -30.98 -18.73
N GLY A 421 -2.71 -32.20 -19.31
CA GLY A 421 -1.86 -32.63 -20.40
C GLY A 421 -0.57 -33.38 -20.01
N MET A 422 -0.16 -33.39 -18.75
CA MET A 422 0.95 -34.22 -18.30
C MET A 422 0.61 -35.72 -18.45
N LYS A 423 1.53 -36.48 -19.04
CA LYS A 423 1.39 -37.92 -19.23
C LYS A 423 1.21 -38.58 -17.86
N ASN A 424 0.25 -39.50 -17.74
CA ASN A 424 -0.09 -40.22 -16.50
C ASN A 424 -0.68 -39.37 -15.36
N GLY A 425 -0.88 -38.06 -15.57
CA GLY A 425 -1.42 -37.12 -14.56
C GLY A 425 -2.96 -37.00 -14.52
N VAL A 426 -3.69 -37.88 -15.18
CA VAL A 426 -5.16 -37.79 -15.27
C VAL A 426 -5.80 -38.04 -13.91
N HIS A 427 -6.59 -37.08 -13.43
CA HIS A 427 -7.33 -37.10 -12.16
C HIS A 427 -8.66 -36.38 -12.30
N HIS A 428 -9.54 -36.50 -11.31
CA HIS A 428 -10.77 -35.72 -11.24
C HIS A 428 -10.53 -34.41 -10.47
N VAL A 429 -11.32 -33.39 -10.77
CA VAL A 429 -11.38 -32.13 -10.00
C VAL A 429 -12.84 -31.78 -9.79
N THR A 430 -13.19 -31.48 -8.56
CA THR A 430 -14.56 -31.13 -8.19
C THR A 430 -14.58 -30.19 -6.97
N GLY A 431 -15.61 -29.37 -6.87
CA GLY A 431 -15.87 -28.51 -5.71
C GLY A 431 -16.59 -29.24 -4.56
N VAL A 432 -16.99 -30.52 -4.73
CA VAL A 432 -17.51 -31.33 -3.61
C VAL A 432 -16.37 -32.10 -2.95
N GLU A 433 -16.61 -32.65 -1.76
CA GLU A 433 -15.61 -33.49 -1.10
C GLU A 433 -15.26 -34.72 -1.93
N HIS A 434 -13.98 -35.09 -1.92
CA HIS A 434 -13.43 -36.07 -2.86
C HIS A 434 -12.34 -36.94 -2.21
N ASP A 435 -12.09 -38.08 -2.85
CA ASP A 435 -11.00 -38.98 -2.49
C ASP A 435 -9.63 -38.48 -3.02
N GLU A 436 -8.58 -39.25 -2.76
CA GLU A 436 -7.22 -38.91 -3.20
C GLU A 436 -7.08 -38.75 -4.73
N THR A 437 -7.98 -39.33 -5.52
CA THR A 437 -7.98 -39.22 -6.99
C THR A 437 -8.87 -38.09 -7.52
N GLY A 438 -9.55 -37.38 -6.62
CA GLY A 438 -10.49 -36.28 -6.94
C GLY A 438 -11.92 -36.74 -7.24
N LYS A 439 -12.25 -38.05 -7.12
CA LYS A 439 -13.63 -38.50 -7.27
C LYS A 439 -14.49 -38.09 -6.08
N PRO A 440 -15.75 -37.65 -6.31
CA PRO A 440 -16.66 -37.35 -5.22
C PRO A 440 -16.76 -38.47 -4.19
N SER A 441 -16.74 -38.14 -2.91
CA SER A 441 -16.81 -39.10 -1.80
C SER A 441 -17.61 -38.52 -0.63
N GLU A 442 -18.62 -39.25 -0.21
CA GLU A 442 -19.46 -38.94 0.98
C GLU A 442 -19.01 -39.74 2.23
N SER A 443 -17.86 -40.45 2.15
CA SER A 443 -17.32 -41.20 3.27
C SER A 443 -16.90 -40.28 4.40
N ALA A 444 -17.42 -40.50 5.61
CA ALA A 444 -17.05 -39.74 6.81
C ALA A 444 -15.54 -39.85 7.12
N LEU A 445 -14.94 -41.02 6.91
CA LEU A 445 -13.50 -41.23 7.11
C LEU A 445 -12.69 -40.43 6.11
N ASN A 446 -13.02 -40.53 4.81
CA ASN A 446 -12.35 -39.74 3.77
C ASN A 446 -12.49 -38.23 4.01
N ARG A 447 -13.67 -37.77 4.42
CA ARG A 447 -13.87 -36.35 4.76
C ARG A 447 -12.91 -35.91 5.87
N LYS A 448 -12.82 -36.70 6.94
CA LYS A 448 -11.89 -36.40 8.04
C LYS A 448 -10.43 -36.38 7.56
N ASP A 449 -9.99 -37.40 6.84
CA ASP A 449 -8.60 -37.53 6.38
C ASP A 449 -8.20 -36.36 5.45
N GLN A 450 -9.10 -35.96 4.54
CA GLN A 450 -8.86 -34.84 3.60
C GLN A 450 -8.84 -33.49 4.35
N MET A 451 -9.69 -33.28 5.34
CA MET A 451 -9.68 -32.06 6.16
C MET A 451 -8.41 -31.97 7.01
N ASP A 452 -8.06 -33.04 7.72
CA ASP A 452 -6.84 -33.11 8.53
C ASP A 452 -5.59 -32.84 7.66
N LYS A 453 -5.54 -33.42 6.47
CA LYS A 453 -4.48 -33.16 5.49
C LYS A 453 -4.40 -31.69 5.09
N ARG A 454 -5.54 -31.09 4.70
CA ARG A 454 -5.58 -29.68 4.26
C ARG A 454 -5.10 -28.74 5.36
N PHE A 455 -5.51 -28.93 6.61
CA PHE A 455 -5.07 -28.08 7.72
C PHE A 455 -3.64 -28.30 8.16
N ARG A 456 -3.13 -29.54 8.07
CA ARG A 456 -1.74 -29.89 8.41
C ARG A 456 -0.71 -29.06 7.63
N LYS A 457 -1.04 -28.58 6.42
CA LYS A 457 -0.18 -27.68 5.64
C LYS A 457 0.24 -26.45 6.44
N MET A 458 -0.68 -25.89 7.25
CA MET A 458 -0.45 -24.66 7.97
C MET A 458 0.46 -24.83 9.19
N GLU A 459 0.58 -26.06 9.74
CA GLU A 459 1.49 -26.36 10.85
C GLU A 459 2.96 -26.24 10.42
N ASN A 460 3.22 -26.46 9.14
CA ASN A 460 4.56 -26.42 8.55
C ASN A 460 4.84 -25.10 7.80
N LEU A 461 3.96 -24.11 7.92
CA LEU A 461 4.12 -22.83 7.22
C LEU A 461 5.39 -22.11 7.64
N LYS A 462 6.23 -21.80 6.66
CA LYS A 462 7.44 -21.00 6.84
C LYS A 462 7.25 -19.65 6.14
N PHE A 463 7.31 -18.59 6.92
CA PHE A 463 7.33 -17.23 6.43
C PHE A 463 8.44 -16.46 7.13
N ASN A 464 9.33 -15.88 6.35
CA ASN A 464 10.44 -15.10 6.89
C ASN A 464 9.92 -13.76 7.41
N THR A 465 10.20 -13.47 8.68
CA THR A 465 9.82 -12.21 9.34
C THR A 465 8.29 -11.99 9.39
N PRO A 466 7.53 -12.88 10.04
CA PRO A 466 6.08 -12.71 10.18
C PRO A 466 5.68 -11.48 10.98
N VAL A 467 6.62 -10.95 11.77
CA VAL A 467 6.50 -9.72 12.54
C VAL A 467 7.79 -8.90 12.38
N TYR A 468 7.66 -7.67 11.90
CA TYR A 468 8.76 -6.73 12.03
C TYR A 468 8.86 -6.26 13.49
N LYS A 469 10.06 -6.25 14.04
CA LYS A 469 10.31 -5.93 15.45
C LYS A 469 11.32 -4.80 15.58
N ASN A 470 10.94 -3.73 16.26
CA ASN A 470 11.84 -2.69 16.77
C ASN A 470 11.79 -2.75 18.30
N VAL A 471 12.60 -3.65 18.86
CA VAL A 471 12.65 -3.95 20.31
C VAL A 471 13.95 -3.40 20.88
N LYS A 472 13.86 -2.33 21.65
CA LYS A 472 14.99 -1.64 22.30
C LYS A 472 15.09 -1.96 23.79
N HIS A 473 13.99 -2.38 24.39
CA HIS A 473 13.89 -2.59 25.85
C HIS A 473 13.44 -4.01 26.14
N GLU A 474 14.07 -4.65 27.13
CA GLU A 474 13.65 -5.99 27.58
C GLU A 474 12.23 -5.96 28.18
N GLU A 475 11.95 -4.95 29.00
CA GLU A 475 10.63 -4.63 29.51
C GLU A 475 10.23 -3.24 29.01
N ALA A 476 9.07 -3.14 28.39
CA ALA A 476 8.55 -1.90 27.83
C ALA A 476 7.39 -1.35 28.68
N ASP A 477 7.32 -0.03 28.79
CA ASP A 477 6.14 0.64 29.33
C ASP A 477 4.96 0.49 28.37
N VAL A 478 5.25 0.58 27.05
CA VAL A 478 4.27 0.42 25.98
C VAL A 478 4.85 -0.45 24.86
N LEU A 479 4.08 -1.44 24.41
CA LEU A 479 4.28 -2.12 23.14
C LEU A 479 3.28 -1.54 22.14
N LEU A 480 3.77 -0.89 21.09
CA LEU A 480 2.96 -0.45 19.96
C LEU A 480 2.86 -1.57 18.94
N VAL A 481 1.64 -1.87 18.48
CA VAL A 481 1.41 -2.90 17.45
C VAL A 481 0.61 -2.30 16.30
N GLY A 482 0.96 -2.64 15.07
CA GLY A 482 0.23 -2.19 13.88
C GLY A 482 0.35 -3.17 12.74
N PHE A 483 -0.27 -2.84 11.61
CA PHE A 483 -0.14 -3.53 10.34
C PHE A 483 -0.30 -2.56 9.16
N ASN A 484 0.10 -2.97 7.96
CA ASN A 484 0.11 -2.13 6.75
C ASN A 484 0.77 -0.75 6.96
N SER A 485 0.11 0.34 6.52
CA SER A 485 0.69 1.69 6.46
C SER A 485 0.89 2.38 7.81
N THR A 486 0.39 1.83 8.92
CA THR A 486 0.54 2.46 10.24
C THR A 486 1.98 2.46 10.77
N ARG A 487 2.88 1.67 10.16
CA ARG A 487 4.26 1.47 10.63
C ARG A 487 5.04 2.77 10.80
N GLY A 488 5.08 3.63 9.79
CA GLY A 488 5.88 4.85 9.85
C GLY A 488 5.40 5.83 10.92
N ALA A 489 4.08 5.98 11.08
CA ALA A 489 3.52 6.82 12.12
C ALA A 489 3.82 6.27 13.54
N ILE A 490 3.82 4.94 13.70
CA ILE A 490 4.22 4.28 14.95
C ILE A 490 5.71 4.51 15.25
N GLU A 491 6.59 4.33 14.26
CA GLU A 491 8.04 4.49 14.41
C GLU A 491 8.39 5.93 14.87
N GLU A 492 7.81 6.95 14.26
CA GLU A 492 8.02 8.35 14.67
C GLU A 492 7.43 8.68 16.05
N ALA A 493 6.24 8.16 16.34
CA ALA A 493 5.66 8.33 17.68
C ALA A 493 6.51 7.67 18.76
N MET A 494 7.05 6.47 18.48
CA MET A 494 7.98 5.76 19.36
C MET A 494 9.24 6.59 19.64
N GLU A 495 9.87 7.17 18.60
CA GLU A 495 11.06 8.00 18.77
C GLU A 495 10.80 9.22 19.67
N ARG A 496 9.66 9.88 19.52
CA ARG A 496 9.27 11.03 20.35
C ARG A 496 9.02 10.62 21.81
N LEU A 497 8.37 9.49 22.04
CA LEU A 497 8.11 8.96 23.38
C LEU A 497 9.42 8.58 24.08
N GLU A 498 10.36 7.99 23.36
CA GLU A 498 11.68 7.63 23.90
C GLU A 498 12.52 8.86 24.26
N GLN A 499 12.45 9.93 23.48
CA GLN A 499 13.11 11.20 23.79
C GLN A 499 12.63 11.80 25.14
N GLU A 500 11.40 11.45 25.55
CA GLU A 500 10.84 11.83 26.86
C GLU A 500 11.08 10.78 27.95
N GLY A 501 11.85 9.72 27.67
CA GLY A 501 12.26 8.70 28.64
C GLY A 501 11.28 7.53 28.81
N MET A 502 10.24 7.41 27.97
CA MET A 502 9.34 6.27 27.98
C MET A 502 9.98 5.06 27.25
N LYS A 503 9.93 3.88 27.87
CA LYS A 503 10.41 2.64 27.24
C LYS A 503 9.37 2.09 26.30
N VAL A 504 9.58 2.23 25.00
CA VAL A 504 8.64 1.80 23.97
C VAL A 504 9.26 0.73 23.08
N ASN A 505 8.52 -0.33 22.82
CA ASN A 505 8.83 -1.32 21.79
C ASN A 505 7.76 -1.30 20.68
N HIS A 506 8.11 -1.74 19.49
CA HIS A 506 7.19 -1.83 18.36
C HIS A 506 7.24 -3.22 17.74
N ALA A 507 6.05 -3.78 17.45
CA ALA A 507 5.84 -4.99 16.66
C ALA A 507 4.86 -4.70 15.52
N HIS A 508 5.25 -4.98 14.28
CA HIS A 508 4.39 -4.77 13.12
C HIS A 508 4.05 -6.10 12.46
N VAL A 509 2.76 -6.43 12.41
CA VAL A 509 2.30 -7.74 11.98
C VAL A 509 2.25 -7.79 10.46
N ARG A 510 3.01 -8.73 9.85
CA ARG A 510 3.07 -8.95 8.41
C ARG A 510 2.37 -10.24 7.98
N LEU A 511 2.46 -11.29 8.79
CA LEU A 511 1.65 -12.49 8.63
C LEU A 511 0.44 -12.37 9.57
N ILE A 512 -0.73 -12.13 9.01
CA ILE A 512 -1.96 -11.95 9.79
C ILE A 512 -2.60 -13.30 10.12
N HIS A 513 -2.56 -14.23 9.16
CA HIS A 513 -3.10 -15.57 9.34
C HIS A 513 -2.26 -16.61 8.58
N PRO A 514 -1.85 -17.71 9.27
CA PRO A 514 -1.99 -17.99 10.70
C PRO A 514 -1.32 -16.94 11.57
N PHE A 515 -1.93 -16.60 12.71
CA PHE A 515 -1.41 -15.54 13.57
C PHE A 515 -0.05 -15.93 14.20
N PRO A 516 0.98 -15.08 14.16
CA PRO A 516 2.33 -15.40 14.60
C PRO A 516 2.48 -15.30 16.12
N THR A 517 1.76 -16.14 16.84
CA THR A 517 1.68 -16.17 18.32
C THR A 517 3.06 -16.28 18.97
N ALA A 518 3.93 -17.16 18.44
CA ALA A 518 5.27 -17.38 18.98
C ALA A 518 6.15 -16.12 18.96
N GLU A 519 5.91 -15.23 17.98
CA GLU A 519 6.67 -14.00 17.80
C GLU A 519 6.15 -12.82 18.64
N ILE A 520 4.84 -12.77 18.89
CA ILE A 520 4.18 -11.63 19.54
C ILE A 520 3.97 -11.87 21.04
N ASP A 521 3.61 -13.08 21.47
CA ASP A 521 3.29 -13.40 22.86
C ASP A 521 4.42 -13.02 23.85
N PRO A 522 5.72 -13.28 23.56
CA PRO A 522 6.80 -12.85 24.43
C PRO A 522 6.88 -11.32 24.61
N LEU A 523 6.56 -10.55 23.58
CA LEU A 523 6.58 -9.07 23.63
C LEU A 523 5.42 -8.54 24.47
N VAL A 524 4.21 -9.12 24.30
CA VAL A 524 3.02 -8.77 25.09
C VAL A 524 3.25 -9.05 26.57
N LYS A 525 3.84 -10.20 26.91
CA LYS A 525 4.16 -10.55 28.30
C LYS A 525 5.09 -9.57 28.97
N LYS A 526 6.10 -9.08 28.26
CA LYS A 526 7.13 -8.15 28.74
C LYS A 526 6.72 -6.67 28.72
N ALA A 527 5.58 -6.34 28.13
CA ALA A 527 5.04 -4.99 28.12
C ALA A 527 4.07 -4.76 29.30
N LYS A 528 4.08 -3.56 29.87
CA LYS A 528 3.08 -3.15 30.87
C LYS A 528 1.73 -2.91 30.20
N ARG A 529 1.72 -2.32 29.00
CA ARG A 529 0.54 -1.99 28.20
C ARG A 529 0.83 -2.27 26.72
N VAL A 530 -0.18 -2.74 26.00
CA VAL A 530 -0.14 -2.94 24.55
C VAL A 530 -1.17 -2.03 23.88
N VAL A 531 -0.74 -1.23 22.93
CA VAL A 531 -1.61 -0.34 22.14
C VAL A 531 -1.55 -0.76 20.68
N VAL A 532 -2.69 -1.25 20.16
CA VAL A 532 -2.84 -1.63 18.77
C VAL A 532 -3.36 -0.44 17.98
N VAL A 533 -2.59 0.00 16.99
CA VAL A 533 -2.89 1.17 16.15
C VAL A 533 -3.50 0.70 14.84
N GLU A 534 -4.77 0.99 14.61
CA GLU A 534 -5.49 0.47 13.44
C GLU A 534 -6.58 1.41 12.92
N ASN A 535 -6.69 1.49 11.59
CA ASN A 535 -7.66 2.33 10.89
C ASN A 535 -9.02 1.62 10.71
N ASN A 536 -9.67 1.27 11.80
CA ASN A 536 -11.03 0.74 11.79
C ASN A 536 -11.76 1.08 13.10
N ALA A 537 -13.07 0.86 13.14
CA ALA A 537 -13.92 1.24 14.27
C ALA A 537 -14.03 0.15 15.36
N THR A 538 -13.62 -1.09 15.09
CA THR A 538 -13.94 -2.24 15.94
C THR A 538 -12.73 -2.93 16.57
N GLY A 539 -11.51 -2.46 16.27
CA GLY A 539 -10.29 -3.03 16.84
C GLY A 539 -10.02 -4.45 16.34
N GLN A 540 -10.07 -4.66 15.04
CA GLN A 540 -10.02 -5.99 14.44
C GLN A 540 -8.71 -6.73 14.74
N LEU A 541 -7.54 -6.06 14.59
CA LEU A 541 -6.26 -6.67 14.92
C LEU A 541 -6.14 -6.92 16.43
N ALA A 542 -6.55 -5.98 17.26
CA ALA A 542 -6.56 -6.18 18.72
C ALA A 542 -7.42 -7.37 19.13
N ASN A 543 -8.57 -7.57 18.49
CA ASN A 543 -9.45 -8.71 18.74
C ASN A 543 -8.80 -10.03 18.30
N ILE A 544 -8.14 -10.06 17.13
CA ILE A 544 -7.37 -11.22 16.67
C ILE A 544 -6.26 -11.56 17.67
N MET A 545 -5.53 -10.55 18.15
CA MET A 545 -4.51 -10.73 19.19
C MET A 545 -5.12 -11.36 20.46
N LYS A 546 -6.24 -10.83 20.94
CA LYS A 546 -6.93 -11.36 22.14
C LYS A 546 -7.42 -12.81 21.97
N MET A 547 -7.82 -13.20 20.75
CA MET A 547 -8.23 -14.59 20.47
C MET A 547 -7.06 -15.57 20.46
N ASN A 548 -5.85 -15.12 20.11
CA ASN A 548 -4.68 -15.97 19.91
C ASN A 548 -3.66 -15.90 21.07
N LEU A 549 -3.74 -14.89 21.93
CA LEU A 549 -2.76 -14.63 23.00
C LEU A 549 -3.40 -14.69 24.37
N GLY A 550 -2.61 -15.09 25.39
CA GLY A 550 -2.93 -14.77 26.77
C GLY A 550 -2.77 -13.27 27.09
N ASN A 551 -3.15 -12.85 28.29
CA ASN A 551 -3.01 -11.46 28.76
C ASN A 551 -3.77 -10.42 27.90
N GLY A 552 -4.93 -10.78 27.39
CA GLY A 552 -5.78 -9.90 26.56
C GLY A 552 -6.19 -8.60 27.26
N GLU A 553 -6.17 -8.57 28.60
CA GLU A 553 -6.45 -7.39 29.43
C GLU A 553 -5.44 -6.24 29.23
N LYS A 554 -4.20 -6.55 28.84
CA LYS A 554 -3.17 -5.54 28.52
C LYS A 554 -3.37 -4.89 27.14
N ILE A 555 -4.21 -5.50 26.28
CA ILE A 555 -4.36 -5.11 24.87
C ILE A 555 -5.50 -4.11 24.75
N SER A 556 -5.15 -2.90 24.32
CA SER A 556 -6.08 -1.81 24.00
C SER A 556 -5.90 -1.40 22.54
N SER A 557 -6.89 -0.72 21.98
CA SER A 557 -6.85 -0.21 20.60
C SER A 557 -6.81 1.31 20.58
N LEU A 558 -5.99 1.87 19.70
CA LEU A 558 -6.10 3.24 19.23
C LEU A 558 -6.72 3.20 17.84
N LEU A 559 -7.96 3.65 17.73
CA LEU A 559 -8.78 3.54 16.53
C LEU A 559 -8.92 4.87 15.80
N LYS A 560 -8.82 4.82 14.46
CA LYS A 560 -9.10 5.97 13.60
C LYS A 560 -9.89 5.50 12.38
N TYR A 561 -11.08 6.09 12.17
CA TYR A 561 -12.03 5.70 11.11
C TYR A 561 -12.71 6.93 10.49
N ASP A 562 -11.96 8.02 10.37
CA ASP A 562 -12.37 9.27 9.74
C ASP A 562 -11.98 9.36 8.25
N GLY A 563 -11.44 8.27 7.70
CA GLY A 563 -10.99 8.19 6.32
C GLY A 563 -9.59 8.77 6.06
N ASN A 564 -8.84 9.09 7.10
CA ASN A 564 -7.48 9.60 7.02
C ASN A 564 -6.47 8.62 7.67
N PRO A 565 -5.22 8.56 7.19
CA PRO A 565 -4.17 7.81 7.84
C PRO A 565 -3.78 8.43 9.20
N PHE A 566 -3.16 7.64 10.07
CA PHE A 566 -2.62 8.13 11.33
C PHE A 566 -1.48 9.14 11.10
N LEU A 567 -1.49 10.19 11.92
CA LEU A 567 -0.36 11.09 12.09
C LEU A 567 0.47 10.66 13.31
N PRO A 568 1.80 10.82 13.31
CA PRO A 568 2.64 10.48 14.45
C PRO A 568 2.20 11.14 15.77
N LYS A 569 1.74 12.41 15.72
CA LYS A 569 1.26 13.14 16.90
C LYS A 569 0.03 12.51 17.56
N GLU A 570 -0.84 11.84 16.80
CA GLU A 570 -2.05 11.23 17.35
C GLU A 570 -1.68 10.02 18.23
N ILE A 571 -0.74 9.18 17.75
CA ILE A 571 -0.25 8.01 18.47
C ILE A 571 0.55 8.45 19.71
N TYR A 572 1.44 9.42 19.54
CA TYR A 572 2.23 10.00 20.63
C TYR A 572 1.34 10.56 21.75
N ASN A 573 0.34 11.38 21.41
CA ASN A 573 -0.56 11.98 22.40
C ASN A 573 -1.38 10.94 23.16
N GLU A 574 -1.85 9.88 22.49
CA GLU A 574 -2.62 8.82 23.15
C GLU A 574 -1.76 8.00 24.11
N CYS A 575 -0.53 7.71 23.74
CA CYS A 575 0.40 7.01 24.63
C CYS A 575 0.70 7.81 25.90
N LYS A 576 0.82 9.14 25.80
CA LYS A 576 1.05 10.02 26.95
C LYS A 576 -0.14 10.10 27.91
N LYS A 577 -1.37 10.15 27.44
CA LYS A 577 -2.58 10.20 28.29
C LYS A 577 -2.64 9.03 29.27
N GLY A 578 -2.24 7.83 28.85
CA GLY A 578 -2.23 6.63 29.68
C GLY A 578 -1.21 6.66 30.83
N VAL A 579 -0.18 7.51 30.76
CA VAL A 579 0.84 7.66 31.82
C VAL A 579 0.35 8.61 32.92
N VAL A 580 -0.40 9.64 32.57
CA VAL A 580 -0.93 10.61 33.53
C VAL A 580 -1.99 9.99 34.44
N LEU A 581 -2.75 8.98 33.96
CA LEU A 581 -3.76 8.29 34.77
C LEU A 581 -3.17 7.29 35.80
N ASN A 582 -1.92 6.85 35.62
CA ASN A 582 -1.24 5.93 36.55
C ASN A 582 -0.30 6.62 37.53
N GLY A 583 -0.18 7.95 37.49
CA GLY A 583 0.73 8.74 38.34
C GLY A 583 0.07 9.47 39.51
N ASN A 584 -1.26 9.41 39.64
CA ASN A 584 -1.98 10.02 40.77
C ASN A 584 -3.18 9.14 41.17
N ILE A 585 -2.96 8.14 41.99
CA ILE A 585 -3.86 7.63 43.03
C ILE A 585 -3.03 7.35 44.28
#